data_ee61ab16ede9f998f2b47e43c8e6c357
#
_entry.id   ee61ab16ede9f998f2b47e43c8e6c357
#
_cell.length_a   1.000
_cell.length_b   1.000
_cell.length_c   1.000
_cell.angle_alpha   90.00
_cell.angle_beta   90.00
_cell.angle_gamma   90.00
#
_symmetry.space_group_name_H-M   'P 1'
#
loop_
_entity.id
_entity.type
_entity.pdbx_description
1 polymer ?
#
loop_
_entity_poly.entity_id
_entity_poly.type
_entity_poly.pdbx_seq_one_letter_code
_entity_poly.pdbx_strand_id
1 'polypeptide(L)'
;MVKEGWEIITLTGGMSASMSFLIGLVGSKRKAYKYSSFLCHQPSCGVWGEAIKIKRESKELDRLWDLSKKVIKKHSKMSTNLLNKIYNQSEDYIISSDKALELGIIDEII
;
A
#
# COMPACT_ATOMS: atom_id res chain seq x y z
N MET A 1 17.45 -4.23 4.90
CA MET A 1 18.00 -3.04 5.57
C MET A 1 17.46 -2.89 6.99
N VAL A 2 16.14 -2.82 7.19
CA VAL A 2 15.57 -2.75 8.55
C VAL A 2 15.92 -3.98 9.38
N LYS A 3 15.91 -5.18 8.79
CA LYS A 3 16.30 -6.42 9.46
C LYS A 3 17.75 -6.45 9.94
N GLU A 4 18.60 -5.65 9.34
CA GLU A 4 20.04 -5.56 9.67
C GLU A 4 20.32 -4.53 10.75
N GLY A 5 19.29 -4.01 11.40
CA GLY A 5 19.41 -3.01 12.44
C GLY A 5 19.55 -1.58 11.93
N TRP A 6 19.35 -1.35 10.65
CA TRP A 6 19.38 -0.02 10.08
C TRP A 6 18.10 0.74 10.44
N GLU A 7 18.24 1.99 10.83
CA GLU A 7 17.10 2.87 11.00
C GLU A 7 16.77 3.50 9.66
N ILE A 8 15.57 3.21 9.16
CA ILE A 8 15.08 3.77 7.88
C ILE A 8 13.93 4.71 8.19
N ILE A 9 14.11 5.98 7.87
CA ILE A 9 13.06 7.00 8.03
C ILE A 9 12.43 7.22 6.67
N THR A 10 11.11 7.05 6.58
CA THR A 10 10.36 7.38 5.37
C THR A 10 9.60 8.67 5.60
N LEU A 11 9.65 9.57 4.62
CA LEU A 11 8.95 10.85 4.67
C LEU A 11 8.12 11.01 3.40
N THR A 12 6.82 11.16 3.56
CA THR A 12 5.91 11.42 2.45
C THR A 12 5.64 12.91 2.35
N GLY A 13 6.05 13.48 1.22
CA GLY A 13 5.81 14.90 0.91
C GLY A 13 4.96 15.02 -0.35
N GLY A 14 3.66 15.07 -0.21
CA GLY A 14 2.75 15.10 -1.33
C GLY A 14 1.90 13.83 -1.39
N MET A 15 2.02 13.03 -2.45
CA MET A 15 1.25 11.81 -2.59
C MET A 15 2.15 10.57 -2.60
N SER A 16 1.76 9.56 -1.82
CA SER A 16 2.38 8.24 -1.83
C SER A 16 1.35 7.22 -2.32
N ALA A 17 1.57 6.70 -3.51
CA ALA A 17 0.61 5.83 -4.20
C ALA A 17 1.27 4.54 -4.67
N SER A 18 0.47 3.46 -4.78
CA SER A 18 0.91 2.18 -5.34
C SER A 18 2.15 1.63 -4.60
N MET A 19 3.24 1.41 -5.33
CA MET A 19 4.48 0.88 -4.75
C MET A 19 5.11 1.86 -3.76
N SER A 20 5.01 3.17 -3.98
CA SER A 20 5.49 4.17 -3.02
C SER A 20 4.78 4.04 -1.68
N PHE A 21 3.49 3.73 -1.69
CA PHE A 21 2.72 3.46 -0.48
C PHE A 21 3.32 2.28 0.29
N LEU A 22 3.61 1.17 -0.38
CA LEU A 22 4.20 -0.02 0.24
C LEU A 22 5.62 0.24 0.76
N ILE A 23 6.44 0.95 0.00
CA ILE A 23 7.80 1.31 0.41
C ILE A 23 7.78 2.17 1.66
N GLY A 24 6.88 3.14 1.72
CA GLY A 24 6.74 4.02 2.88
C GLY A 24 6.36 3.27 4.15
N LEU A 25 5.56 2.22 4.04
CA LEU A 25 5.10 1.43 5.17
C LEU A 25 6.20 0.66 5.90
N VAL A 26 7.25 0.27 5.19
CA VAL A 26 8.29 -0.60 5.78
C VAL A 26 9.41 0.14 6.50
N GLY A 27 9.34 1.46 6.57
CA GLY A 27 10.30 2.26 7.33
C GLY A 27 10.20 2.01 8.83
N SER A 28 11.31 2.22 9.54
CA SER A 28 11.36 2.14 11.01
C SER A 28 10.61 3.29 11.66
N LYS A 29 10.74 4.47 11.08
CA LYS A 29 9.96 5.67 11.42
C LYS A 29 9.33 6.22 10.16
N ARG A 30 8.03 6.46 10.21
CA ARG A 30 7.25 6.85 9.04
C ARG A 30 6.58 8.19 9.31
N LYS A 31 6.95 9.19 8.52
CA LYS A 31 6.50 10.57 8.69
C LYS A 31 5.82 11.09 7.44
N ALA A 32 4.94 12.04 7.60
CA ALA A 32 4.31 12.74 6.49
C ALA A 32 4.06 14.20 6.83
N TYR A 33 3.98 15.03 5.81
CA TYR A 33 3.50 16.40 5.97
C TYR A 33 1.98 16.40 6.12
N LYS A 34 1.45 17.44 6.77
CA LYS A 34 0.03 17.56 7.13
C LYS A 34 -0.92 17.36 5.94
N TYR A 35 -0.57 17.85 4.77
CA TYR A 35 -1.43 17.78 3.58
C TYR A 35 -1.02 16.68 2.60
N SER A 36 -0.18 15.76 3.04
CA SER A 36 0.15 14.60 2.24
C SER A 36 -1.04 13.65 2.10
N SER A 37 -1.07 12.91 1.00
CA SER A 37 -2.11 11.92 0.72
C SER A 37 -1.48 10.57 0.41
N PHE A 38 -2.23 9.53 0.71
CA PHE A 38 -1.83 8.16 0.42
C PHE A 38 -2.90 7.51 -0.43
N LEU A 39 -2.50 6.64 -1.34
CA LEU A 39 -3.42 5.93 -2.20
C LEU A 39 -3.13 4.44 -2.14
N CYS A 40 -4.14 3.69 -1.72
CA CYS A 40 -4.11 2.23 -1.71
C CYS A 40 -5.07 1.72 -2.76
N HIS A 41 -4.59 0.84 -3.64
CA HIS A 41 -5.45 0.20 -4.64
C HIS A 41 -4.92 -1.19 -4.97
N GLN A 42 -5.78 -2.01 -5.57
CA GLN A 42 -5.37 -3.32 -6.06
C GLN A 42 -4.39 -3.18 -7.23
N PRO A 43 -3.53 -4.16 -7.45
CA PRO A 43 -2.67 -4.15 -8.63
C PRO A 43 -3.51 -4.24 -9.91
N SER A 44 -3.06 -3.57 -10.95
CA SER A 44 -3.72 -3.59 -12.26
C SER A 44 -2.69 -3.64 -13.37
N CYS A 45 -3.08 -4.19 -14.50
CA CYS A 45 -2.25 -4.20 -15.69
C CYS A 45 -3.13 -4.30 -16.94
N GLY A 46 -2.56 -3.91 -18.08
CA GLY A 46 -3.14 -4.21 -19.39
C GLY A 46 -2.69 -5.61 -19.82
N VAL A 47 -3.63 -6.45 -20.27
CA VAL A 47 -3.33 -7.79 -20.76
C VAL A 47 -3.87 -7.96 -22.17
N TRP A 48 -3.04 -8.52 -23.02
CA TRP A 48 -3.37 -8.76 -24.42
C TRP A 48 -2.90 -10.15 -24.82
N GLY A 49 -3.71 -10.90 -25.54
CA GLY A 49 -3.31 -12.18 -26.09
C GLY A 49 -4.33 -13.29 -25.85
N GLU A 50 -3.87 -14.54 -25.92
CA GLU A 50 -4.71 -15.72 -25.78
C GLU A 50 -5.28 -15.87 -24.37
N ALA A 51 -6.39 -16.61 -24.27
CA ALA A 51 -7.10 -16.81 -22.99
C ALA A 51 -6.21 -17.37 -21.90
N ILE A 52 -5.29 -18.28 -22.23
CA ILE A 52 -4.39 -18.89 -21.24
C ILE A 52 -3.40 -17.86 -20.67
N LYS A 53 -2.95 -16.93 -21.51
CA LYS A 53 -2.06 -15.83 -21.08
C LYS A 53 -2.81 -14.89 -20.15
N ILE A 54 -4.04 -14.54 -20.49
CA ILE A 54 -4.89 -13.67 -19.66
C ILE A 54 -5.12 -14.31 -18.29
N LYS A 55 -5.38 -15.61 -18.24
CA LYS A 55 -5.56 -16.35 -17.00
C LYS A 55 -4.30 -16.34 -16.13
N ARG A 56 -3.12 -16.50 -16.74
CA ARG A 56 -1.85 -16.46 -16.02
C ARG A 56 -1.60 -15.10 -15.39
N GLU A 57 -1.84 -14.03 -16.14
CA GLU A 57 -1.68 -12.66 -15.65
C GLU A 57 -2.67 -12.35 -14.53
N SER A 58 -3.90 -12.83 -14.63
CA SER A 58 -4.89 -12.68 -13.57
C SER A 58 -4.43 -13.35 -12.28
N LYS A 59 -3.90 -14.55 -12.34
CA LYS A 59 -3.35 -15.27 -11.18
C LYS A 59 -2.17 -14.52 -10.57
N GLU A 60 -1.31 -13.94 -11.40
CA GLU A 60 -0.17 -13.16 -10.93
C GLU A 60 -0.63 -11.89 -10.19
N LEU A 61 -1.67 -11.22 -10.69
CA LEU A 61 -2.24 -10.07 -10.00
C LEU A 61 -2.81 -10.46 -8.63
N ASP A 62 -3.48 -11.60 -8.53
CA ASP A 62 -3.98 -12.11 -7.26
C ASP A 62 -2.84 -12.39 -6.28
N ARG A 63 -1.76 -12.98 -6.76
CA ARG A 63 -0.56 -13.25 -5.96
C ARG A 63 0.05 -11.95 -5.44
N LEU A 64 0.18 -10.96 -6.30
CA LEU A 64 0.73 -9.64 -5.92
C LEU A 64 -0.15 -8.94 -4.90
N TRP A 65 -1.48 -9.04 -5.05
CA TRP A 65 -2.40 -8.48 -4.08
C TRP A 65 -2.26 -9.16 -2.71
N ASP A 66 -2.15 -10.48 -2.69
CA ASP A 66 -1.95 -11.22 -1.44
C ASP A 66 -0.66 -10.81 -0.73
N LEU A 67 0.43 -10.62 -1.48
CA LEU A 67 1.69 -10.12 -0.93
C LEU A 67 1.54 -8.70 -0.39
N SER A 68 0.86 -7.82 -1.14
CA SER A 68 0.61 -6.44 -0.72
C SER A 68 -0.20 -6.41 0.57
N LYS A 69 -1.23 -7.23 0.68
CA LYS A 69 -2.03 -7.32 1.92
C LYS A 69 -1.18 -7.74 3.12
N LYS A 70 -0.29 -8.69 2.93
CA LYS A 70 0.61 -9.14 4.01
C LYS A 70 1.51 -8.00 4.50
N VAL A 71 2.09 -7.23 3.58
CA VAL A 71 2.93 -6.07 3.93
C VAL A 71 2.11 -5.02 4.66
N ILE A 72 0.94 -4.66 4.11
CA ILE A 72 0.08 -3.64 4.69
C ILE A 72 -0.38 -4.05 6.11
N LYS A 73 -0.79 -5.27 6.29
CA LYS A 73 -1.26 -5.76 7.60
C LYS A 73 -0.15 -5.85 8.63
N LYS A 74 1.07 -6.17 8.19
CA LYS A 74 2.22 -6.23 9.09
C LYS A 74 2.66 -4.85 9.58
N HIS A 75 2.54 -3.83 8.73
CA HIS A 75 3.10 -2.50 9.00
C HIS A 75 2.05 -1.42 9.27
N SER A 76 0.78 -1.77 9.31
CA SER A 76 -0.31 -0.82 9.60
C SER A 76 -1.43 -1.47 10.39
N LYS A 77 -2.44 -0.65 10.74
CA LYS A 77 -3.66 -1.12 11.42
C LYS A 77 -4.82 -1.35 10.46
N MET A 78 -4.57 -1.35 9.16
CA MET A 78 -5.61 -1.59 8.16
C MET A 78 -6.15 -3.02 8.29
N SER A 79 -7.47 -3.14 8.40
CA SER A 79 -8.12 -4.43 8.59
C SER A 79 -8.23 -5.22 7.29
N THR A 80 -8.36 -6.54 7.41
CA THR A 80 -8.66 -7.41 6.28
C THR A 80 -9.95 -7.00 5.59
N ASN A 81 -10.97 -6.61 6.35
CA ASN A 81 -12.25 -6.17 5.79
C ASN A 81 -12.09 -4.92 4.94
N LEU A 82 -11.31 -3.94 5.39
CA LEU A 82 -11.03 -2.73 4.61
C LEU A 82 -10.27 -3.07 3.32
N LEU A 83 -9.26 -3.92 3.39
CA LEU A 83 -8.48 -4.32 2.21
C LEU A 83 -9.33 -5.10 1.21
N ASN A 84 -10.19 -5.98 1.67
CA ASN A 84 -11.12 -6.70 0.81
C ASN A 84 -12.13 -5.76 0.13
N LYS A 85 -12.58 -4.75 0.85
CA LYS A 85 -13.46 -3.72 0.30
C LYS A 85 -12.78 -2.93 -0.81
N ILE A 86 -11.52 -2.53 -0.62
CA ILE A 86 -10.74 -1.85 -1.64
C ILE A 86 -10.60 -2.71 -2.89
N TYR A 87 -10.32 -4.00 -2.74
CA TYR A 87 -10.20 -4.93 -3.84
C TYR A 87 -11.52 -5.10 -4.59
N ASN A 88 -12.60 -5.38 -3.86
CA ASN A 88 -13.90 -5.71 -4.46
C ASN A 88 -14.57 -4.52 -5.15
N GLN A 89 -14.33 -3.30 -4.67
CA GLN A 89 -14.92 -2.10 -5.24
C GLN A 89 -14.13 -1.54 -6.42
N SER A 90 -12.91 -2.03 -6.65
CA SER A 90 -12.00 -1.53 -7.69
C SER A 90 -11.79 -0.02 -7.65
N GLU A 91 -11.91 0.58 -6.48
CA GLU A 91 -11.75 2.00 -6.28
C GLU A 91 -10.41 2.34 -5.67
N ASP A 92 -9.87 3.51 -6.03
CA ASP A 92 -8.72 4.07 -5.35
C ASP A 92 -9.15 4.51 -3.95
N TYR A 93 -8.47 4.00 -2.94
CA TYR A 93 -8.73 4.40 -1.56
C TYR A 93 -7.73 5.49 -1.17
N ILE A 94 -8.21 6.73 -1.17
CA ILE A 94 -7.39 7.90 -0.85
C ILE A 94 -7.45 8.18 0.65
N ILE A 95 -6.29 8.31 1.26
CA ILE A 95 -6.13 8.44 2.71
C ILE A 95 -5.44 9.77 3.01
N SER A 96 -6.05 10.60 3.85
CA SER A 96 -5.42 11.82 4.35
C SER A 96 -4.32 11.50 5.36
N SER A 97 -3.46 12.48 5.65
CA SER A 97 -2.40 12.29 6.65
C SER A 97 -2.96 11.98 8.04
N ASP A 98 -4.06 12.61 8.43
CA ASP A 98 -4.71 12.34 9.71
C ASP A 98 -5.24 10.91 9.77
N LYS A 99 -5.89 10.45 8.72
CA LYS A 99 -6.38 9.08 8.63
C LYS A 99 -5.24 8.06 8.55
N ALA A 100 -4.16 8.43 7.87
CA ALA A 100 -2.95 7.60 7.80
C ALA A 100 -2.32 7.40 9.18
N LEU A 101 -2.30 8.44 10.00
CA LEU A 101 -1.85 8.33 11.38
C LEU A 101 -2.75 7.39 12.19
N GLU A 102 -4.06 7.54 12.07
CA GLU A 102 -5.05 6.69 12.74
C GLU A 102 -4.92 5.21 12.32
N LEU A 103 -4.72 4.96 11.03
CA LEU A 103 -4.56 3.61 10.49
C LEU A 103 -3.16 3.01 10.71
N GLY A 104 -2.25 3.73 11.32
CA GLY A 104 -0.90 3.25 11.56
C GLY A 104 -0.03 3.17 10.32
N ILE A 105 -0.40 3.89 9.26
CA ILE A 105 0.39 3.98 8.02
C ILE A 105 1.62 4.85 8.26
N ILE A 106 1.47 5.89 9.05
CA ILE A 106 2.55 6.76 9.49
C ILE A 106 2.58 6.84 11.02
N ASP A 107 3.71 7.28 11.55
CA ASP A 107 3.92 7.42 12.98
C ASP A 107 3.82 8.88 13.44
N GLU A 108 4.06 9.84 12.54
CA GLU A 108 4.12 11.25 12.88
C GLU A 108 3.75 12.14 11.69
N ILE A 109 2.98 13.19 11.97
CA ILE A 109 2.72 14.28 11.03
C ILE A 109 3.63 15.46 11.42
N ILE A 110 4.38 15.95 10.47
CA ILE A 110 5.29 17.07 10.70
C ILE A 110 4.83 18.36 10.04
#